data_b26da1ad7d15d3de9c747ae81f3eb59e
#
_entry.id   b26da1ad7d15d3de9c747ae81f3eb59e
#
_cell.length_a   1.000
_cell.length_b   1.000
_cell.length_c   1.000
_cell.angle_alpha   90.00
_cell.angle_beta   90.00
_cell.angle_gamma   90.00
#
_symmetry.space_group_name_H-M   'P 1'
#
loop_
_entity.id
_entity.type
_entity.pdbx_description
1 polymer ?
#
loop_
_entity_poly.entity_id
_entity_poly.type
_entity_poly.pdbx_seq_one_letter_code
_entity_poly.pdbx_strand_id
1 'polypeptide(L)'
;MKKRSVILSICILLCFLLALSRLENAHQEAGKQQLEDALRRTAVACYAVEGFYPPDVDHMVQHYGLQYDEDSYRVHYEIFASNLMPEITVVEKGK
;
A
#
# COMPACT_ATOMS: atom_id res chain seq x y z
N MET A 1 3.46 -42.09 18.40
CA MET A 1 2.52 -40.98 18.48
C MET A 1 3.19 -39.61 18.62
N LYS A 2 4.16 -39.48 19.51
CA LYS A 2 4.84 -38.21 19.69
C LYS A 2 5.62 -37.74 18.47
N LYS A 3 6.18 -38.68 17.69
CA LYS A 3 6.92 -38.34 16.48
C LYS A 3 6.03 -37.74 15.40
N ARG A 4 4.82 -38.24 15.25
CA ARG A 4 3.86 -37.68 14.27
C ARG A 4 3.46 -36.23 14.61
N SER A 5 3.22 -35.99 15.88
CA SER A 5 2.84 -34.63 16.33
C SER A 5 3.96 -33.65 16.13
N VAL A 6 5.18 -34.07 16.40
CA VAL A 6 6.37 -33.23 16.20
C VAL A 6 6.60 -32.93 14.72
N ILE A 7 6.45 -33.95 13.86
CA ILE A 7 6.62 -33.76 12.42
C ILE A 7 5.57 -32.79 11.87
N LEU A 8 4.31 -32.93 12.28
CA LEU A 8 3.23 -32.03 11.88
C LEU A 8 3.51 -30.61 12.33
N SER A 9 3.97 -30.43 13.55
CA SER A 9 4.32 -29.12 14.08
C SER A 9 5.43 -28.46 13.27
N ILE A 10 6.46 -29.23 12.94
CA ILE A 10 7.59 -28.74 12.14
C ILE A 10 7.11 -28.36 10.73
N CYS A 11 6.24 -29.17 10.12
CA CYS A 11 5.70 -28.87 8.79
C CYS A 11 4.90 -27.57 8.78
N ILE A 12 4.07 -27.35 9.77
CA ILE A 12 3.29 -26.11 9.90
C ILE A 12 4.22 -24.90 10.04
N LEU A 13 5.23 -25.04 10.86
CA LEU A 13 6.21 -23.98 11.07
C LEU A 13 6.96 -23.64 9.78
N LEU A 14 7.40 -24.67 9.05
CA LEU A 14 8.09 -24.49 7.78
C LEU A 14 7.18 -23.81 6.75
N CYS A 15 5.93 -24.24 6.65
CA CYS A 15 4.97 -23.63 5.74
C CYS A 15 4.74 -22.15 6.08
N PHE A 16 4.65 -21.84 7.36
CA PHE A 16 4.47 -20.48 7.82
C PHE A 16 5.66 -19.60 7.47
N LEU A 17 6.88 -20.10 7.69
CA LEU A 17 8.10 -19.38 7.36
C LEU A 17 8.23 -19.14 5.85
N LEU A 18 7.89 -20.15 5.05
CA LEU A 18 7.89 -20.00 3.59
C LEU A 18 6.87 -18.99 3.11
N ALA A 19 5.70 -18.98 3.73
CA ALA A 19 4.65 -18.02 3.39
C ALA A 19 5.10 -16.59 3.70
N LEU A 20 5.73 -16.38 4.85
CA LEU A 20 6.27 -15.07 5.22
C LEU A 20 7.37 -14.62 4.24
N SER A 21 8.24 -15.55 3.86
CA SER A 21 9.32 -15.28 2.93
C SER A 21 8.77 -14.84 1.56
N ARG A 22 7.72 -15.51 1.10
CA ARG A 22 7.07 -15.14 -0.16
C ARG A 22 6.41 -13.78 -0.09
N LEU A 23 5.83 -13.44 1.05
CA LEU A 23 5.22 -12.12 1.25
C LEU A 23 6.27 -11.02 1.16
N GLU A 24 7.45 -11.23 1.70
CA GLU A 24 8.52 -10.26 1.60
C GLU A 24 8.97 -10.04 0.16
N ASN A 25 9.09 -11.11 -0.62
CA ASN A 25 9.45 -11.02 -2.02
C ASN A 25 8.35 -10.35 -2.85
N ALA A 26 7.10 -10.64 -2.56
CA ALA A 26 5.97 -10.00 -3.23
C ALA A 26 5.87 -8.52 -2.90
N HIS A 27 6.38 -8.09 -1.75
CA HIS A 27 6.36 -6.71 -1.32
C HIS A 27 7.09 -5.76 -2.28
N GLN A 28 8.15 -6.22 -2.91
CA GLN A 28 8.90 -5.37 -3.83
C GLN A 28 8.07 -5.03 -5.08
N GLU A 29 7.29 -6.00 -5.59
CA GLU A 29 6.44 -5.77 -6.75
C GLU A 29 5.10 -5.14 -6.36
N ALA A 30 4.59 -5.48 -5.18
CA ALA A 30 3.29 -5.01 -4.71
C ALA A 30 3.33 -3.63 -4.06
N GLY A 31 4.51 -3.13 -3.69
CA GLY A 31 4.65 -1.85 -3.00
C GLY A 31 4.04 -0.69 -3.77
N LYS A 32 4.24 -0.68 -5.08
CA LYS A 32 3.68 0.34 -5.96
C LYS A 32 2.16 0.31 -5.93
N GLN A 33 1.56 -0.87 -6.07
CA GLN A 33 0.10 -1.02 -6.04
C GLN A 33 -0.48 -0.70 -4.68
N GLN A 34 0.21 -1.10 -3.62
CA GLN A 34 -0.23 -0.77 -2.26
C GLN A 34 -0.27 0.73 -2.04
N LEU A 35 0.72 1.45 -2.56
CA LEU A 35 0.74 2.89 -2.45
C LEU A 35 -0.39 3.53 -3.28
N GLU A 36 -0.64 3.04 -4.48
CA GLU A 36 -1.77 3.52 -5.29
C GLU A 36 -3.09 3.29 -4.56
N ASP A 37 -3.29 2.11 -3.99
CA ASP A 37 -4.51 1.80 -3.26
C ASP A 37 -4.66 2.67 -2.02
N ALA A 38 -3.57 2.91 -1.31
CA ALA A 38 -3.58 3.79 -0.14
C ALA A 38 -3.96 5.22 -0.52
N LEU A 39 -3.41 5.71 -1.62
CA LEU A 39 -3.73 7.04 -2.13
C LEU A 39 -5.21 7.14 -2.51
N ARG A 40 -5.73 6.15 -3.20
CA ARG A 40 -7.14 6.13 -3.58
C ARG A 40 -8.06 6.08 -2.36
N ARG A 41 -7.75 5.24 -1.39
CA ARG A 41 -8.54 5.13 -0.16
C ARG A 41 -8.54 6.45 0.60
N THR A 42 -7.38 7.08 0.68
CA THR A 42 -7.25 8.37 1.36
C THR A 42 -8.04 9.44 0.63
N ALA A 43 -7.99 9.45 -0.70
CA ALA A 43 -8.76 10.39 -1.50
C ALA A 43 -10.26 10.22 -1.29
N VAL A 44 -10.74 8.99 -1.28
CA VAL A 44 -12.16 8.68 -1.05
C VAL A 44 -12.56 9.07 0.37
N ALA A 45 -11.71 8.80 1.37
CA ALA A 45 -11.97 9.19 2.76
C ALA A 45 -12.06 10.71 2.88
N CYS A 46 -11.18 11.44 2.20
CA CYS A 46 -11.22 12.89 2.18
C CYS A 46 -12.55 13.39 1.60
N TYR A 47 -12.99 12.82 0.50
CA TYR A 47 -14.27 13.18 -0.11
C TYR A 47 -15.43 12.91 0.84
N ALA A 48 -15.40 11.79 1.56
CA ALA A 48 -16.46 11.43 2.51
C ALA A 48 -16.52 12.39 3.69
N VAL A 49 -15.38 12.91 4.13
CA VAL A 49 -15.29 13.79 5.31
C VAL A 49 -15.46 15.25 4.90
N GLU A 50 -14.80 15.69 3.85
CA GLU A 50 -14.74 17.11 3.47
C GLU A 50 -15.68 17.49 2.32
N GLY A 51 -16.21 16.51 1.60
CA GLY A 51 -17.09 16.77 0.48
C GLY A 51 -16.38 17.06 -0.83
N PHE A 52 -15.06 16.96 -0.87
CA PHE A 52 -14.26 17.14 -2.08
C PHE A 52 -13.00 16.27 -1.98
N TYR A 53 -12.42 15.97 -3.13
CA TYR A 53 -11.17 15.23 -3.18
C TYR A 53 -10.00 16.12 -2.80
N PRO A 54 -8.91 15.54 -2.20
CA PRO A 54 -7.77 16.36 -1.80
C PRO A 54 -7.10 17.02 -3.01
N PRO A 55 -6.66 18.27 -2.86
CA PRO A 55 -6.04 18.98 -3.97
C PRO A 55 -4.67 18.46 -4.37
N ASP A 56 -3.95 17.85 -3.42
CA ASP A 56 -2.63 17.30 -3.68
C ASP A 56 -2.29 16.21 -2.66
N VAL A 57 -1.14 15.56 -2.86
CA VAL A 57 -0.67 14.49 -1.98
C VAL A 57 -0.28 15.04 -0.61
N ASP A 58 0.26 16.26 -0.55
CA ASP A 58 0.64 16.87 0.72
C ASP A 58 -0.54 17.02 1.67
N HIS A 59 -1.71 17.33 1.13
CA HIS A 59 -2.94 17.40 1.92
C HIS A 59 -3.24 16.06 2.58
N MET A 60 -3.05 14.96 1.85
CA MET A 60 -3.26 13.62 2.38
C MET A 60 -2.24 13.26 3.44
N VAL A 61 -0.99 13.66 3.24
CA VAL A 61 0.08 13.40 4.20
C VAL A 61 -0.17 14.16 5.51
N GLN A 62 -0.52 15.42 5.42
CA GLN A 62 -0.68 16.29 6.60
C GLN A 62 -1.97 16.02 7.36
N HIS A 63 -3.07 15.77 6.67
CA HIS A 63 -4.39 15.67 7.29
C HIS A 63 -4.87 14.25 7.53
N TYR A 64 -4.36 13.28 6.78
CA TYR A 64 -4.82 11.89 6.85
C TYR A 64 -3.73 10.91 7.23
N GLY A 65 -2.53 11.42 7.52
CA GLY A 65 -1.44 10.58 7.98
C GLY A 65 -0.88 9.62 6.94
N LEU A 66 -1.06 9.93 5.66
CA LEU A 66 -0.51 9.12 4.59
C LEU A 66 1.01 9.12 4.67
N GLN A 67 1.61 7.95 4.65
CA GLN A 67 3.07 7.80 4.69
C GLN A 67 3.53 6.92 3.54
N TYR A 68 4.57 7.34 2.86
CA TYR A 68 5.19 6.54 1.82
C TYR A 68 6.66 6.96 1.67
N ASP A 69 7.44 6.09 1.05
CA ASP A 69 8.85 6.32 0.84
C ASP A 69 9.07 7.20 -0.39
N GLU A 70 9.27 8.48 -0.15
CA GLU A 70 9.46 9.47 -1.21
C GLU A 70 10.75 9.23 -2.00
N ASP A 71 11.72 8.54 -1.40
CA ASP A 71 12.97 8.22 -2.07
C ASP A 71 12.80 7.08 -3.08
N SER A 72 11.84 6.19 -2.84
CA SER A 72 11.61 5.02 -3.68
C SER A 72 10.52 5.20 -4.71
N TYR A 73 9.56 6.08 -4.45
CA TYR A 73 8.38 6.24 -5.30
C TYR A 73 8.12 7.69 -5.64
N ARG A 74 7.72 7.92 -6.87
CA ARG A 74 7.22 9.23 -7.33
C ARG A 74 5.73 9.10 -7.57
N VAL A 75 4.95 10.00 -6.96
CA VAL A 75 3.50 10.01 -7.11
C VAL A 75 3.11 11.13 -8.07
N HIS A 76 2.42 10.75 -9.14
CA HIS A 76 1.76 11.69 -10.02
C HIS A 76 0.31 11.79 -9.61
N TYR A 77 -0.09 12.95 -9.18
CA TYR A 77 -1.43 13.22 -8.70
C TYR A 77 -2.01 14.38 -9.49
N GLU A 78 -3.07 14.11 -10.22
CA GLU A 78 -3.68 15.10 -11.08
C GLU A 78 -5.17 15.17 -10.79
N ILE A 79 -5.63 16.34 -10.38
CA ILE A 79 -7.03 16.56 -10.07
C ILE A 79 -7.63 17.51 -11.11
N PHE A 80 -8.71 17.09 -11.75
CA PHE A 80 -9.37 17.87 -12.78
C PHE A 80 -10.50 18.73 -12.20
N ALA A 81 -11.14 18.21 -11.17
CA ALA A 81 -12.21 18.91 -10.45
C ALA A 81 -12.31 18.34 -9.05
N SER A 82 -12.76 19.16 -8.09
CA SER A 82 -12.84 18.73 -6.70
C SER A 82 -13.88 17.62 -6.47
N ASN A 83 -14.81 17.44 -7.38
CA ASN A 83 -15.86 16.42 -7.30
C ASN A 83 -15.60 15.21 -8.20
N LEU A 84 -14.45 15.15 -8.84
CA LEU A 84 -14.06 14.02 -9.68
C LEU A 84 -12.88 13.30 -9.07
N MET A 85 -12.89 11.97 -9.17
CA MET A 85 -11.78 11.16 -8.67
C MET A 85 -10.48 11.58 -9.38
N PRO A 86 -9.45 11.96 -8.63
CA PRO A 86 -8.18 12.36 -9.24
C PRO A 86 -7.48 11.18 -9.89
N GLU A 87 -6.67 11.49 -10.88
CA GLU A 87 -5.83 10.48 -11.52
C GLU A 87 -4.55 10.33 -10.70
N ILE A 88 -4.34 9.11 -10.20
CA ILE A 88 -3.21 8.79 -9.33
C ILE A 88 -2.36 7.75 -10.02
N THR A 89 -1.09 8.08 -10.22
CA THR A 89 -0.11 7.16 -10.80
C THR A 89 1.14 7.14 -9.93
N VAL A 90 1.56 5.95 -9.55
CA VAL A 90 2.78 5.76 -8.77
C VAL A 90 3.83 5.16 -9.68
N VAL A 91 5.02 5.77 -9.70
CA VAL A 91 6.15 5.31 -10.49
C VAL A 91 7.32 5.04 -9.55
N GLU A 92 7.99 3.93 -9.73
CA GLU A 92 9.19 3.64 -8.98
C GLU A 92 10.32 4.54 -9.49
N LYS A 93 11.02 5.16 -8.56
CA LYS A 93 12.20 5.94 -8.93
C LYS A 93 13.31 4.98 -9.34
N GLY A 94 13.84 5.17 -10.53
CA GLY A 94 14.97 4.42 -11.01
C GLY A 94 16.21 4.68 -10.16
N LYS A 95 17.14 3.72 -10.19
CA LYS A 95 18.40 3.88 -9.47
C LYS A 95 19.24 5.01 -10.04
#